data_a975a6e253f5d031a2a98e6a5cacba1e
#
_entry.id   a975a6e253f5d031a2a98e6a5cacba1e
#
_cell.length_a   1.000
_cell.length_b   1.000
_cell.length_c   1.000
_cell.angle_alpha   90.00
_cell.angle_beta   90.00
_cell.angle_gamma   90.00
#
_symmetry.space_group_name_H-M   'P 1'
#
loop_
_entity.id
_entity.type
_entity.pdbx_description
1 polymer ?
#
loop_
_entity_poly.entity_id
_entity_poly.type
_entity_poly.pdbx_seq_one_letter_code
_entity_poly.pdbx_strand_id
1 'polypeptide(L)'
;SLSDFDPRMVNELLDEMSTEAREIVSSGAGSEGLIEHRLAYMRYHGQGHEIVVPVPVRQLTSSDAETLRQAFESEYSRLYGRSVPGQQPEVLSWTLSVTAPKPKSELSQGNVAKNLNVSAVGNRQLFDPETSKFLEAAVYNRRDLSIEFDVPGPAIVVESQTTTIVSKEYSISVNDHGHLILT
;
A
#
# COMPACT_ATOMS: atom_id res chain seq x y z
N SER A 1 -18.76 1.76 26.34
CA SER A 1 -17.75 2.31 27.25
C SER A 1 -16.79 1.22 27.70
N LEU A 2 -15.52 1.54 27.93
CA LEU A 2 -14.58 0.57 28.50
C LEU A 2 -14.92 0.22 29.96
N SER A 3 -15.69 1.03 30.67
CA SER A 3 -16.22 0.68 32.00
C SER A 3 -17.21 -0.49 31.98
N ASP A 4 -17.87 -0.70 30.86
CA ASP A 4 -18.88 -1.75 30.66
C ASP A 4 -18.38 -2.83 29.70
N PHE A 5 -17.05 -2.99 29.59
CA PHE A 5 -16.42 -3.92 28.67
C PHE A 5 -16.75 -5.38 29.03
N ASP A 6 -17.51 -6.03 28.16
CA ASP A 6 -17.78 -7.48 28.26
C ASP A 6 -16.88 -8.25 27.26
N PRO A 7 -15.80 -8.89 27.73
CA PRO A 7 -14.90 -9.61 26.84
C PRO A 7 -15.54 -10.81 26.15
N ARG A 8 -16.61 -11.40 26.72
CA ARG A 8 -17.29 -12.54 26.08
C ARG A 8 -18.01 -12.09 24.82
N MET A 9 -18.80 -11.04 24.94
CA MET A 9 -19.53 -10.47 23.80
C MET A 9 -18.58 -10.02 22.68
N VAL A 10 -17.46 -9.36 23.04
CA VAL A 10 -16.47 -8.92 22.04
C VAL A 10 -15.75 -10.09 21.40
N ASN A 11 -15.40 -11.12 22.15
CA ASN A 11 -14.77 -12.32 21.61
C ASN A 11 -15.69 -13.07 20.65
N GLU A 12 -16.97 -13.27 21.01
CA GLU A 12 -17.98 -13.89 20.14
C GLU A 12 -18.09 -13.13 18.81
N LEU A 13 -18.17 -11.81 18.85
CA LEU A 13 -18.21 -10.96 17.65
C LEU A 13 -16.94 -11.10 16.81
N LEU A 14 -15.75 -11.04 17.42
CA LEU A 14 -14.47 -11.14 16.71
C LEU A 14 -14.26 -12.54 16.13
N ASP A 15 -14.72 -13.60 16.80
CA ASP A 15 -14.64 -14.98 16.31
C ASP A 15 -15.56 -15.20 15.10
N GLU A 16 -16.78 -14.63 15.12
CA GLU A 16 -17.70 -14.64 13.97
C GLU A 16 -17.06 -13.91 12.78
N MET A 17 -16.59 -12.68 12.98
CA MET A 17 -15.92 -11.89 11.93
C MET A 17 -14.67 -12.62 11.38
N SER A 18 -13.87 -13.25 12.26
CA SER A 18 -12.67 -13.98 11.84
C SER A 18 -13.03 -15.20 10.99
N THR A 19 -14.07 -15.93 11.37
CA THR A 19 -14.54 -17.11 10.64
C THR A 19 -14.96 -16.71 9.22
N GLU A 20 -15.81 -15.71 9.08
CA GLU A 20 -16.31 -15.23 7.80
C GLU A 20 -15.16 -14.68 6.92
N ALA A 21 -14.28 -13.83 7.48
CA ALA A 21 -13.16 -13.26 6.74
C ALA A 21 -12.16 -14.32 6.25
N ARG A 22 -11.89 -15.35 7.08
CA ARG A 22 -11.00 -16.47 6.70
C ARG A 22 -11.61 -17.34 5.61
N GLU A 23 -12.90 -17.60 5.66
CA GLU A 23 -13.60 -18.36 4.61
C GLU A 23 -13.48 -17.66 3.25
N ILE A 24 -13.73 -16.34 3.21
CA ILE A 24 -13.62 -15.54 2.00
C ILE A 24 -12.19 -15.54 1.45
N VAL A 25 -11.19 -15.25 2.29
CA VAL A 25 -9.79 -15.15 1.85
C VAL A 25 -9.25 -16.52 1.44
N SER A 26 -9.55 -17.59 2.17
CA SER A 26 -9.06 -18.91 1.86
C SER A 26 -9.61 -19.48 0.55
N SER A 27 -10.78 -19.05 0.12
CA SER A 27 -11.34 -19.43 -1.19
C SER A 27 -10.49 -18.95 -2.38
N GLY A 28 -9.76 -17.85 -2.22
CA GLY A 28 -8.90 -17.28 -3.27
C GLY A 28 -7.40 -17.54 -3.09
N ALA A 29 -6.93 -17.66 -1.85
CA ALA A 29 -5.50 -17.68 -1.53
C ALA A 29 -5.05 -18.94 -0.76
N GLY A 30 -5.96 -19.88 -0.45
CA GLY A 30 -5.69 -20.99 0.47
C GLY A 30 -5.74 -20.54 1.93
N SER A 31 -5.72 -21.51 2.84
CA SER A 31 -5.86 -21.27 4.29
C SER A 31 -4.54 -21.14 5.05
N GLU A 32 -3.40 -21.39 4.40
CA GLU A 32 -2.09 -21.38 5.06
C GLU A 32 -1.52 -19.96 5.21
N GLY A 33 -1.00 -19.69 6.42
CA GLY A 33 -0.27 -18.45 6.69
C GLY A 33 -1.13 -17.19 6.71
N LEU A 34 -2.47 -17.30 6.82
CA LEU A 34 -3.35 -16.13 6.91
C LEU A 34 -3.03 -15.28 8.14
N ILE A 35 -2.86 -13.99 7.91
CA ILE A 35 -2.53 -13.00 8.93
C ILE A 35 -3.79 -12.22 9.29
N GLU A 36 -4.11 -12.18 10.57
CA GLU A 36 -5.25 -11.44 11.10
C GLU A 36 -4.78 -10.17 11.80
N HIS A 37 -5.50 -9.08 11.59
CA HIS A 37 -5.33 -7.82 12.28
C HIS A 37 -6.67 -7.38 12.85
N ARG A 38 -6.64 -6.90 14.08
CA ARG A 38 -7.82 -6.37 14.79
C ARG A 38 -7.58 -4.92 15.17
N LEU A 39 -8.58 -4.08 14.97
CA LEU A 39 -8.54 -2.67 15.31
C LEU A 39 -9.84 -2.28 16.02
N ALA A 40 -9.75 -1.30 16.90
CA ALA A 40 -10.89 -0.63 17.52
C ALA A 40 -10.88 0.85 17.14
N TYR A 41 -12.02 1.36 16.71
CA TYR A 41 -12.22 2.80 16.54
C TYR A 41 -12.74 3.36 17.87
N MET A 42 -11.95 4.21 18.48
CA MET A 42 -12.17 4.67 19.85
C MET A 42 -12.11 6.20 19.94
N ARG A 43 -12.85 6.75 20.88
CA ARG A 43 -12.81 8.18 21.21
C ARG A 43 -13.04 8.39 22.71
N TYR A 44 -12.72 9.57 23.21
CA TYR A 44 -13.28 9.96 24.50
C TYR A 44 -14.79 10.20 24.39
N HIS A 45 -15.53 9.79 25.39
CA HIS A 45 -16.97 9.95 25.41
C HIS A 45 -17.38 11.40 25.11
N GLY A 46 -18.31 11.58 24.17
CA GLY A 46 -18.80 12.91 23.75
C GLY A 46 -17.91 13.63 22.71
N GLN A 47 -16.76 13.10 22.31
CA GLN A 47 -15.97 13.65 21.20
C GLN A 47 -16.54 13.25 19.84
N GLY A 48 -16.39 14.13 18.84
CA GLY A 48 -16.84 13.86 17.48
C GLY A 48 -15.84 13.07 16.63
N HIS A 49 -14.58 12.94 17.09
CA HIS A 49 -13.49 12.31 16.33
C HIS A 49 -13.02 11.04 17.02
N GLU A 50 -12.88 9.98 16.24
CA GLU A 50 -12.34 8.69 16.66
C GLU A 50 -10.91 8.48 16.16
N ILE A 51 -10.15 7.69 16.87
CA ILE A 51 -8.82 7.24 16.49
C ILE A 51 -8.78 5.73 16.44
N VAL A 52 -7.85 5.20 15.66
CA VAL A 52 -7.67 3.76 15.46
C VAL A 52 -6.68 3.21 16.49
N VAL A 53 -7.09 2.17 17.19
CA VAL A 53 -6.28 1.52 18.23
C VAL A 53 -6.11 0.03 17.89
N PRO A 54 -4.89 -0.52 17.90
CA PRO A 54 -4.67 -1.94 17.67
C PRO A 54 -5.24 -2.78 18.82
N VAL A 55 -5.84 -3.91 18.47
CA VAL A 55 -6.41 -4.89 19.40
C VAL A 55 -5.62 -6.19 19.32
N PRO A 56 -5.28 -6.84 20.45
CA PRO A 56 -4.57 -8.11 20.45
C PRO A 56 -5.32 -9.21 19.69
N VAL A 57 -4.58 -9.99 18.88
CA VAL A 57 -5.13 -11.14 18.14
C VAL A 57 -5.11 -12.38 19.03
N ARG A 58 -5.96 -12.38 20.03
CA ARG A 58 -6.20 -13.48 20.98
C ARG A 58 -7.56 -13.30 21.64
N GLN A 59 -7.99 -14.26 22.42
CA GLN A 59 -9.17 -14.09 23.27
C GLN A 59 -8.89 -12.96 24.30
N LEU A 60 -9.81 -12.01 24.38
CA LEU A 60 -9.77 -10.89 25.30
C LEU A 60 -10.29 -11.33 26.68
N THR A 61 -9.78 -10.70 27.71
CA THR A 61 -10.15 -10.89 29.11
C THR A 61 -10.65 -9.58 29.74
N SER A 62 -11.16 -9.61 30.94
CA SER A 62 -11.61 -8.39 31.64
C SER A 62 -10.46 -7.39 31.85
N SER A 63 -9.21 -7.84 31.93
CA SER A 63 -8.05 -6.94 32.03
C SER A 63 -7.74 -6.20 30.74
N ASP A 64 -8.30 -6.61 29.61
CA ASP A 64 -8.06 -5.95 28.33
C ASP A 64 -8.78 -4.60 28.19
N ALA A 65 -9.77 -4.30 29.04
CA ALA A 65 -10.31 -2.96 29.16
C ALA A 65 -9.21 -1.93 29.48
N GLU A 66 -8.31 -2.28 30.40
CA GLU A 66 -7.18 -1.43 30.77
C GLU A 66 -6.11 -1.39 29.67
N THR A 67 -5.85 -2.52 29.02
CA THR A 67 -4.92 -2.59 27.86
C THR A 67 -5.38 -1.69 26.72
N LEU A 68 -6.67 -1.73 26.40
CA LEU A 68 -7.29 -0.87 25.36
C LEU A 68 -7.26 0.60 25.77
N ARG A 69 -7.50 0.91 27.03
CA ARG A 69 -7.42 2.28 27.56
C ARG A 69 -6.01 2.85 27.38
N GLN A 70 -4.98 2.09 27.78
CA GLN A 70 -3.59 2.51 27.67
C GLN A 70 -3.16 2.67 26.19
N ALA A 71 -3.54 1.74 25.33
CA ALA A 71 -3.27 1.83 23.92
C ALA A 71 -3.93 3.06 23.28
N PHE A 72 -5.19 3.34 23.65
CA PHE A 72 -5.92 4.55 23.23
C PHE A 72 -5.21 5.81 23.69
N GLU A 73 -4.86 5.94 24.97
CA GLU A 73 -4.22 7.14 25.53
C GLU A 73 -2.84 7.38 24.90
N SER A 74 -2.09 6.32 24.66
CA SER A 74 -0.79 6.39 23.98
C SER A 74 -0.95 6.92 22.55
N GLU A 75 -1.88 6.36 21.78
CA GLU A 75 -2.13 6.78 20.41
C GLU A 75 -2.74 8.18 20.33
N TYR A 76 -3.64 8.52 21.26
CA TYR A 76 -4.21 9.86 21.36
C TYR A 76 -3.12 10.90 21.66
N SER A 77 -2.21 10.59 22.59
CA SER A 77 -1.08 11.47 22.92
C SER A 77 -0.10 11.61 21.76
N ARG A 78 0.11 10.55 20.99
CA ARG A 78 0.94 10.58 19.77
C ARG A 78 0.36 11.50 18.70
N LEU A 79 -0.97 11.48 18.52
CA LEU A 79 -1.66 12.27 17.49
C LEU A 79 -1.86 13.74 17.90
N TYR A 80 -2.17 13.99 19.18
CA TYR A 80 -2.61 15.32 19.65
C TYR A 80 -1.63 15.96 20.64
N GLY A 81 -0.53 15.29 20.98
CA GLY A 81 0.47 15.81 21.93
C GLY A 81 0.02 15.85 23.40
N ARG A 82 -1.17 15.33 23.72
CA ARG A 82 -1.74 15.33 25.09
C ARG A 82 -2.78 14.22 25.24
N SER A 83 -3.08 13.84 26.48
CA SER A 83 -4.27 13.09 26.89
C SER A 83 -5.32 14.03 27.48
N VAL A 84 -6.54 13.54 27.71
CA VAL A 84 -7.62 14.29 28.39
C VAL A 84 -7.90 13.63 29.74
N PRO A 85 -7.34 14.13 30.84
CA PRO A 85 -7.50 13.53 32.16
C PRO A 85 -8.97 13.47 32.60
N GLY A 86 -9.38 12.35 33.18
CA GLY A 86 -10.74 12.17 33.73
C GLY A 86 -11.80 11.81 32.68
N GLN A 87 -11.48 11.82 31.40
CA GLN A 87 -12.40 11.36 30.36
C GLN A 87 -12.27 9.84 30.14
N GLN A 88 -13.41 9.20 29.92
CA GLN A 88 -13.47 7.76 29.65
C GLN A 88 -13.52 7.50 28.14
N PRO A 89 -12.65 6.63 27.63
CA PRO A 89 -12.73 6.21 26.24
C PRO A 89 -13.88 5.22 26.02
N GLU A 90 -14.46 5.29 24.83
CA GLU A 90 -15.46 4.34 24.33
C GLU A 90 -15.04 3.76 23.00
N VAL A 91 -15.42 2.52 22.73
CA VAL A 91 -15.26 1.86 21.44
C VAL A 91 -16.54 2.08 20.64
N LEU A 92 -16.40 2.56 19.42
CA LEU A 92 -17.51 2.77 18.49
C LEU A 92 -17.67 1.58 17.54
N SER A 93 -16.57 1.07 17.04
CA SER A 93 -16.59 -0.09 16.14
C SER A 93 -15.34 -0.96 16.27
N TRP A 94 -15.49 -2.21 15.95
CA TRP A 94 -14.43 -3.19 15.83
C TRP A 94 -14.20 -3.49 14.35
N THR A 95 -12.96 -3.61 13.96
CA THR A 95 -12.57 -4.00 12.61
C THR A 95 -11.61 -5.17 12.67
N LEU A 96 -11.86 -6.14 11.81
CA LEU A 96 -11.01 -7.29 11.63
C LEU A 96 -10.67 -7.41 10.15
N SER A 97 -9.41 -7.62 9.85
CA SER A 97 -8.95 -7.92 8.50
C SER A 97 -8.13 -9.20 8.49
N VAL A 98 -8.35 -10.02 7.48
CA VAL A 98 -7.55 -11.22 7.21
C VAL A 98 -6.87 -11.03 5.87
N THR A 99 -5.56 -11.26 5.82
CA THR A 99 -4.78 -11.16 4.60
C THR A 99 -3.99 -12.44 4.37
N ALA A 100 -3.86 -12.84 3.11
CA ALA A 100 -2.91 -13.87 2.73
C ALA A 100 -1.49 -13.30 2.73
N PRO A 101 -0.47 -14.10 3.08
CA PRO A 101 0.91 -13.68 2.93
C PRO A 101 1.15 -13.32 1.46
N LYS A 102 1.76 -12.17 1.22
CA LYS A 102 2.18 -11.84 -0.13
C LYS A 102 3.11 -12.94 -0.61
N PRO A 103 2.84 -13.61 -1.76
CA PRO A 103 3.83 -14.48 -2.34
C PRO A 103 5.11 -13.65 -2.43
N LYS A 104 6.24 -14.21 -2.01
CA LYS A 104 7.53 -13.61 -2.33
C LYS A 104 7.52 -13.48 -3.84
N SER A 105 7.30 -12.27 -4.33
CA SER A 105 7.55 -11.97 -5.72
C SER A 105 9.03 -12.26 -5.90
N GLU A 106 9.36 -13.46 -6.37
CA GLU A 106 10.60 -13.62 -7.10
C GLU A 106 10.41 -12.66 -8.26
N LEU A 107 11.05 -11.49 -8.14
CA LEU A 107 11.21 -10.60 -9.27
C LEU A 107 11.79 -11.49 -10.36
N SER A 108 10.92 -12.03 -11.21
CA SER A 108 11.35 -12.83 -12.33
C SER A 108 12.36 -11.94 -13.04
N GLN A 109 13.60 -12.40 -13.12
CA GLN A 109 14.54 -11.83 -14.05
C GLN A 109 13.82 -11.96 -15.39
N GLY A 110 13.26 -10.87 -15.86
CA GLY A 110 12.51 -10.86 -17.09
C GLY A 110 13.46 -11.43 -18.14
N ASN A 111 12.99 -12.37 -18.96
CA ASN A 111 13.67 -12.75 -20.19
C ASN A 111 13.67 -11.53 -21.11
N VAL A 112 14.44 -10.50 -20.72
CA VAL A 112 14.63 -9.31 -21.54
C VAL A 112 15.61 -9.75 -22.63
N ALA A 113 15.09 -9.92 -23.82
CA ALA A 113 15.90 -10.27 -24.97
C ALA A 113 17.07 -9.27 -25.08
N LYS A 114 18.31 -9.77 -25.19
CA LYS A 114 19.46 -8.93 -25.49
C LYS A 114 19.37 -8.52 -26.96
N ASN A 115 18.73 -7.42 -27.21
CA ASN A 115 18.68 -6.84 -28.55
C ASN A 115 19.67 -5.66 -28.59
N LEU A 116 20.83 -5.89 -29.18
CA LEU A 116 21.94 -4.93 -29.25
C LEU A 116 21.69 -3.76 -30.20
N ASN A 117 20.64 -3.81 -31.04
CA ASN A 117 20.33 -2.79 -32.04
C ASN A 117 18.89 -2.27 -31.89
N VAL A 118 18.62 -1.54 -30.83
CA VAL A 118 17.33 -0.84 -30.68
C VAL A 118 17.37 0.46 -31.47
N SER A 119 16.55 0.56 -32.51
CA SER A 119 16.39 1.78 -33.30
C SER A 119 15.09 2.47 -32.99
N ALA A 120 15.07 3.79 -33.06
CA ALA A 120 13.84 4.55 -33.01
C ALA A 120 12.91 4.15 -34.16
N VAL A 121 11.64 3.96 -33.88
CA VAL A 121 10.60 3.66 -34.90
C VAL A 121 10.10 4.90 -35.61
N GLY A 122 10.51 6.07 -35.18
CA GLY A 122 10.17 7.37 -35.74
C GLY A 122 10.46 8.52 -34.79
N ASN A 123 10.05 9.71 -35.15
CA ASN A 123 10.19 10.91 -34.34
C ASN A 123 8.82 11.57 -34.15
N ARG A 124 8.67 12.31 -33.04
CA ARG A 124 7.49 13.13 -32.74
C ARG A 124 7.88 14.45 -32.11
N GLN A 125 7.03 15.46 -32.30
CA GLN A 125 7.18 16.74 -31.62
C GLN A 125 6.67 16.61 -30.18
N LEU A 126 7.54 16.87 -29.21
CA LEU A 126 7.27 16.90 -27.79
C LEU A 126 7.34 18.34 -27.28
N PHE A 127 6.28 18.81 -26.63
CA PHE A 127 6.31 20.16 -26.03
C PHE A 127 7.17 20.14 -24.77
N ASP A 128 8.16 21.02 -24.73
CA ASP A 128 8.99 21.25 -23.56
C ASP A 128 8.46 22.47 -22.80
N PRO A 129 7.93 22.30 -21.58
CA PRO A 129 7.33 23.38 -20.81
C PRO A 129 8.35 24.40 -20.30
N GLU A 130 9.61 24.01 -20.10
CA GLU A 130 10.65 24.92 -19.61
C GLU A 130 11.05 25.96 -20.67
N THR A 131 11.22 25.51 -21.89
CA THR A 131 11.58 26.41 -22.99
C THR A 131 10.39 26.93 -23.78
N SER A 132 9.17 26.40 -23.49
CA SER A 132 7.93 26.68 -24.25
C SER A 132 8.09 26.42 -25.75
N LYS A 133 8.85 25.38 -26.11
CA LYS A 133 9.14 25.00 -27.51
C LYS A 133 8.80 23.52 -27.74
N PHE A 134 8.61 23.20 -29.01
CA PHE A 134 8.54 21.80 -29.43
C PHE A 134 9.94 21.29 -29.76
N LEU A 135 10.28 20.14 -29.18
CA LEU A 135 11.52 19.41 -29.40
C LEU A 135 11.21 18.14 -30.21
N GLU A 136 12.11 17.73 -31.06
CA GLU A 136 12.02 16.45 -31.76
C GLU A 136 12.46 15.31 -30.81
N ALA A 137 11.53 14.39 -30.52
CA ALA A 137 11.75 13.25 -29.64
C ALA A 137 11.73 11.95 -30.43
N ALA A 138 12.74 11.11 -30.22
CA ALA A 138 12.81 9.78 -30.79
C ALA A 138 11.77 8.86 -30.15
N VAL A 139 11.10 8.03 -30.94
CA VAL A 139 10.04 7.11 -30.49
C VAL A 139 10.55 5.68 -30.50
N TYR A 140 10.38 4.97 -29.38
CA TYR A 140 10.78 3.57 -29.21
C TYR A 140 9.59 2.72 -28.77
N ASN A 141 9.50 1.48 -29.25
CA ASN A 141 8.55 0.53 -28.69
C ASN A 141 9.16 -0.15 -27.45
N ARG A 142 8.40 -0.22 -26.37
CA ARG A 142 8.84 -0.83 -25.12
C ARG A 142 9.32 -2.27 -25.27
N ARG A 143 8.62 -3.07 -26.08
CA ARG A 143 8.94 -4.49 -26.32
C ARG A 143 10.29 -4.72 -27.03
N ASP A 144 10.83 -3.70 -27.69
CA ASP A 144 12.08 -3.79 -28.44
C ASP A 144 13.28 -3.38 -27.56
N LEU A 145 13.03 -2.84 -26.34
CA LEU A 145 14.06 -2.38 -25.42
C LEU A 145 14.69 -3.55 -24.66
N SER A 146 16.01 -3.56 -24.57
CA SER A 146 16.82 -4.52 -23.81
C SER A 146 17.50 -3.88 -22.60
N ILE A 147 18.14 -4.71 -21.76
CA ILE A 147 18.90 -4.26 -20.57
C ILE A 147 20.04 -3.27 -20.94
N GLU A 148 20.56 -3.35 -22.15
CA GLU A 148 21.64 -2.45 -22.62
C GLU A 148 21.11 -1.16 -23.26
N PHE A 149 19.79 -0.99 -23.28
CA PHE A 149 19.18 0.23 -23.78
C PHE A 149 19.41 1.39 -22.82
N ASP A 150 20.03 2.44 -23.30
CA ASP A 150 20.24 3.70 -22.61
C ASP A 150 20.25 4.84 -23.63
N VAL A 151 19.32 5.76 -23.54
CA VAL A 151 19.23 6.90 -24.45
C VAL A 151 18.88 8.18 -23.68
N PRO A 152 19.48 9.32 -24.07
CA PRO A 152 19.08 10.62 -23.52
C PRO A 152 17.71 11.06 -24.07
N GLY A 153 17.01 11.84 -23.28
CA GLY A 153 15.87 12.61 -23.75
C GLY A 153 16.25 13.79 -24.68
N PRO A 154 15.29 14.32 -25.43
CA PRO A 154 13.89 13.98 -25.42
C PRO A 154 13.58 12.66 -26.14
N ALA A 155 12.86 11.76 -25.48
CA ALA A 155 12.47 10.48 -26.06
C ALA A 155 11.03 10.09 -25.64
N ILE A 156 10.44 9.16 -26.38
CA ILE A 156 9.10 8.62 -26.13
C ILE A 156 9.16 7.11 -26.20
N VAL A 157 8.76 6.41 -25.12
CA VAL A 157 8.63 4.95 -25.13
C VAL A 157 7.15 4.58 -25.13
N VAL A 158 6.72 3.89 -26.18
CA VAL A 158 5.33 3.51 -26.43
C VAL A 158 5.08 2.07 -26.01
N GLU A 159 4.00 1.84 -25.29
CA GLU A 159 3.45 0.55 -24.91
C GLU A 159 2.01 0.40 -25.43
N SER A 160 1.40 -0.77 -25.23
CA SER A 160 0.03 -1.03 -25.70
C SER A 160 -1.03 -0.18 -25.02
N GLN A 161 -0.81 0.22 -23.77
CA GLN A 161 -1.78 0.93 -22.93
C GLN A 161 -1.24 2.23 -22.34
N THR A 162 0.05 2.49 -22.45
CA THR A 162 0.70 3.66 -21.85
C THR A 162 1.85 4.17 -22.71
N THR A 163 2.35 5.34 -22.36
CA THR A 163 3.50 5.97 -22.99
C THR A 163 4.34 6.67 -21.95
N THR A 164 5.65 6.41 -21.94
CA THR A 164 6.60 7.10 -21.08
C THR A 164 7.23 8.24 -21.88
N ILE A 165 7.12 9.44 -21.34
CA ILE A 165 7.76 10.64 -21.88
C ILE A 165 9.06 10.89 -21.11
N VAL A 166 10.15 11.03 -21.84
CA VAL A 166 11.47 11.35 -21.30
C VAL A 166 11.81 12.78 -21.71
N SER A 167 11.84 13.70 -20.76
CA SER A 167 12.23 15.09 -21.05
C SER A 167 13.74 15.18 -21.28
N LYS A 168 14.19 16.31 -21.81
CA LYS A 168 15.60 16.53 -22.25
C LYS A 168 16.63 16.42 -21.11
N GLU A 169 16.19 16.62 -19.83
CA GLU A 169 17.07 16.54 -18.66
C GLU A 169 17.32 15.12 -18.16
N TYR A 170 16.55 14.14 -18.66
CA TYR A 170 16.64 12.76 -18.23
C TYR A 170 17.19 11.86 -19.34
N SER A 171 17.81 10.77 -18.92
CA SER A 171 18.03 9.60 -19.77
C SER A 171 17.10 8.47 -19.34
N ILE A 172 16.86 7.53 -20.24
CA ILE A 172 16.05 6.35 -19.94
C ILE A 172 16.84 5.08 -20.24
N SER A 173 16.88 4.18 -19.25
CA SER A 173 17.52 2.89 -19.36
C SER A 173 16.59 1.76 -18.92
N VAL A 174 16.99 0.50 -19.19
CA VAL A 174 16.27 -0.70 -18.76
C VAL A 174 17.15 -1.49 -17.79
N ASN A 175 16.64 -1.78 -16.59
CA ASN A 175 17.36 -2.56 -15.59
C ASN A 175 17.19 -4.09 -15.80
N ASP A 176 17.89 -4.91 -14.99
CA ASP A 176 17.88 -6.37 -15.04
C ASP A 176 16.49 -7.00 -14.80
N HIS A 177 15.57 -6.26 -14.22
CA HIS A 177 14.18 -6.67 -14.01
C HIS A 177 13.24 -6.22 -15.13
N GLY A 178 13.78 -5.56 -16.15
CA GLY A 178 13.00 -5.02 -17.24
C GLY A 178 12.24 -3.74 -16.91
N HIS A 179 12.57 -3.04 -15.83
CA HIS A 179 11.94 -1.74 -15.53
C HIS A 179 12.60 -0.62 -16.32
N LEU A 180 11.82 0.36 -16.73
CA LEU A 180 12.31 1.63 -17.23
C LEU A 180 12.80 2.49 -16.05
N ILE A 181 14.05 2.93 -16.13
CA ILE A 181 14.67 3.82 -15.14
C ILE A 181 14.95 5.16 -15.82
N LEU A 182 14.47 6.22 -15.25
CA LEU A 182 14.77 7.60 -15.66
C LEU A 182 15.77 8.19 -14.65
N THR A 183 16.88 8.70 -15.15
CA THR A 183 17.96 9.29 -14.35
C THR A 183 18.36 10.66 -14.88
#